data_09d7a31c6f3ce9feefcdb67729a7b71d
#
_entry.id   09d7a31c6f3ce9feefcdb67729a7b71d
#
_cell.length_a   1.000
_cell.length_b   1.000
_cell.length_c   1.000
_cell.angle_alpha   90.00
_cell.angle_beta   90.00
_cell.angle_gamma   90.00
#
_symmetry.space_group_name_H-M   'P 1'
#
loop_
_entity.id
_entity.type
_entity.pdbx_description
1 polymer ?
#
loop_
_entity_poly.entity_id
_entity_poly.type
_entity_poly.pdbx_seq_one_letter_code
_entity_poly.pdbx_strand_id
1 'polypeptide(L)' 'MVVEGNHYFPPDSLNREYFTSTPTHTTCSWKGTADYFSITVGGATNNDAAWTYPQPKPAAKDIAGYVAFWRGVTVSDD' A
#
# COMPACT_ATOMS: atom_id res chain seq x y z
N MET A 1 2.08 -5.53 10.66
CA MET A 1 1.04 -6.55 10.36
C MET A 1 1.37 -7.26 9.07
N VAL A 2 1.20 -8.54 9.02
CA VAL A 2 1.47 -9.34 7.81
C VAL A 2 0.19 -10.01 7.35
N VAL A 3 -0.17 -9.82 6.07
CA VAL A 3 -1.35 -10.44 5.46
C VAL A 3 -0.91 -11.02 4.11
N GLU A 4 -1.12 -12.31 3.91
CA GLU A 4 -0.74 -13.01 2.67
C GLU A 4 0.73 -12.81 2.30
N GLY A 5 1.62 -12.78 3.29
CA GLY A 5 3.05 -12.61 3.08
C GLY A 5 3.50 -11.17 2.86
N ASN A 6 2.59 -10.20 2.85
CA ASN A 6 2.92 -8.78 2.70
C ASN A 6 2.84 -8.08 4.05
N HIS A 7 3.82 -7.22 4.32
CA HIS A 7 3.81 -6.37 5.49
C HIS A 7 2.96 -5.14 5.22
N TYR A 8 2.05 -4.83 6.13
CA TYR A 8 1.21 -3.64 6.07
C TYR A 8 1.64 -2.66 7.16
N PHE A 9 1.86 -1.42 6.79
CA PHE A 9 2.36 -0.37 7.66
C PHE A 9 1.26 0.65 7.96
N PRO A 10 1.18 1.15 9.21
CA PRO A 10 0.22 2.20 9.53
C PRO A 10 0.46 3.44 8.66
N PRO A 11 -0.60 4.15 8.26
CA PRO A 11 -0.44 5.33 7.40
C PRO A 11 0.43 6.42 8.02
N ASP A 12 0.47 6.51 9.34
CA ASP A 12 1.26 7.52 10.05
C ASP A 12 2.76 7.25 10.00
N SER A 13 3.18 6.04 9.64
CA SER A 13 4.59 5.67 9.58
C SER A 13 5.23 6.00 8.22
N LEU A 14 4.47 6.54 7.28
CA LEU A 14 4.89 6.73 5.90
C LEU A 14 5.13 8.20 5.58
N ASN A 15 6.13 8.46 4.73
CA ASN A 15 6.37 9.79 4.19
C ASN A 15 5.56 9.97 2.91
N ARG A 16 4.44 10.66 3.01
CA ARG A 16 3.48 10.81 1.92
C ARG A 16 4.00 11.63 0.74
N GLU A 17 5.08 12.39 0.93
CA GLU A 17 5.69 13.16 -0.16
C GLU A 17 6.11 12.28 -1.33
N TYR A 18 6.45 11.03 -1.05
CA TYR A 18 6.94 10.10 -2.07
C TYR A 18 5.83 9.36 -2.78
N PHE A 19 4.57 9.55 -2.35
CA PHE A 19 3.45 8.77 -2.84
C PHE A 19 2.56 9.59 -3.76
N THR A 20 2.21 9.03 -4.91
CA THR A 20 1.26 9.63 -5.85
C THR A 20 0.16 8.63 -6.13
N SER A 21 -1.09 9.04 -5.95
CA SER A 21 -2.24 8.19 -6.26
C SER A 21 -2.28 7.86 -7.74
N THR A 22 -2.65 6.63 -8.07
CA THR A 22 -2.81 6.20 -9.46
C THR A 22 -4.26 5.75 -9.70
N PRO A 23 -4.69 5.67 -10.98
CA PRO A 23 -6.03 5.17 -11.29
C PRO A 23 -6.15 3.64 -11.19
N THR A 24 -5.07 2.94 -10.89
CA THR A 24 -5.09 1.48 -10.79
C THR A 24 -5.85 1.03 -9.55
N HIS A 25 -6.74 0.07 -9.73
CA HIS A 25 -7.49 -0.56 -8.63
C HIS A 25 -7.56 -2.05 -8.89
N THR A 26 -7.50 -2.83 -7.83
CA THR A 26 -7.74 -4.28 -7.90
C THR A 26 -8.73 -4.68 -6.83
N THR A 27 -9.49 -5.74 -7.10
CA THR A 27 -10.49 -6.22 -6.14
C THR A 27 -10.09 -7.60 -5.63
N CYS A 28 -10.03 -7.74 -4.32
CA CYS A 28 -9.82 -9.01 -3.63
C CYS A 28 -11.15 -9.45 -3.03
N SER A 29 -11.50 -10.72 -3.24
CA SER A 29 -12.82 -11.21 -2.82
C SER A 29 -13.07 -11.10 -1.31
N TRP A 30 -12.01 -11.14 -0.49
CA TRP A 30 -12.18 -11.05 0.96
C TRP A 30 -11.65 -9.74 1.57
N LYS A 31 -10.75 -9.04 0.89
CA LYS A 31 -10.20 -7.77 1.40
C LYS A 31 -10.93 -6.54 0.90
N GLY A 32 -11.49 -6.58 -0.31
CA GLY A 32 -12.17 -5.45 -0.92
C GLY A 32 -11.37 -4.87 -2.08
N THR A 33 -11.55 -3.57 -2.34
CA THR A 33 -10.87 -2.88 -3.45
C THR A 33 -9.64 -2.15 -2.95
N ALA A 34 -8.51 -2.41 -3.58
CA ALA A 34 -7.24 -1.74 -3.29
C ALA A 34 -7.06 -0.51 -4.17
N ASP A 35 -6.58 0.57 -3.58
CA ASP A 35 -6.10 1.75 -4.29
C ASP A 35 -4.58 1.67 -4.35
N TYR A 36 -3.99 2.13 -5.46
CA TYR A 36 -2.56 2.02 -5.69
C TYR A 36 -1.88 3.38 -5.68
N PHE A 37 -0.60 3.36 -5.31
CA PHE A 37 0.27 4.53 -5.33
C PHE A 37 1.54 4.21 -6.10
N SER A 38 2.04 5.21 -6.84
CA SER A 38 3.40 5.19 -7.37
C SER A 38 4.32 5.84 -6.34
N ILE A 39 5.56 5.38 -6.27
CA ILE A 39 6.54 5.90 -5.32
C ILE A 39 7.67 6.55 -6.11
N THR A 40 7.97 7.81 -5.79
CA THR A 40 9.06 8.56 -6.42
C THR A 40 10.07 8.98 -5.37
N VAL A 41 11.30 8.52 -5.53
CA VAL A 41 12.42 8.87 -4.64
C VAL A 41 13.66 9.12 -5.50
N GLY A 42 14.31 10.28 -5.29
CA GLY A 42 15.55 10.60 -5.99
C GLY A 42 15.44 10.63 -7.51
N GLY A 43 14.29 10.99 -8.05
CA GLY A 43 14.05 11.03 -9.49
C GLY A 43 13.68 9.70 -10.12
N ALA A 44 13.64 8.62 -9.34
CA ALA A 44 13.19 7.30 -9.81
C ALA A 44 11.75 7.05 -9.36
N THR A 45 10.91 6.60 -10.28
CA THR A 45 9.50 6.31 -10.00
C THR A 45 9.23 4.82 -10.18
N ASN A 46 8.62 4.20 -9.15
CA ASN A 46 8.10 2.85 -9.21
C ASN A 46 6.58 2.93 -9.33
N ASN A 47 6.04 2.57 -10.48
CA ASN A 47 4.61 2.66 -10.75
C ASN A 47 3.84 1.58 -10.00
N ASP A 48 2.72 1.97 -9.36
CA ASP A 48 1.83 1.05 -8.65
C ASP A 48 2.60 0.17 -7.63
N ALA A 49 3.57 0.77 -6.96
CA ALA A 49 4.49 0.04 -6.07
C ALA A 49 3.97 -0.11 -4.65
N ALA A 50 2.87 0.54 -4.31
CA ALA A 50 2.23 0.42 -3.01
C ALA A 50 0.73 0.37 -3.18
N TRP A 51 0.03 -0.22 -2.20
CA TRP A 51 -1.43 -0.28 -2.23
C TRP A 51 -2.00 -0.20 -0.83
N THR A 52 -3.27 0.21 -0.76
CA THR A 52 -4.03 0.29 0.48
C THR A 52 -5.47 -0.15 0.24
N TYR A 53 -6.09 -0.64 1.29
CA TYR A 53 -7.53 -0.92 1.30
C TYR A 53 -8.20 0.12 2.20
N PRO A 54 -8.70 1.24 1.64
CA PRO A 54 -9.29 2.30 2.46
C PRO A 54 -10.58 1.88 3.14
N GLN A 55 -11.32 0.98 2.50
CA GLN A 55 -12.57 0.46 3.04
C GLN A 55 -12.62 -1.05 2.85
N PRO A 56 -11.79 -1.81 3.61
CA PRO A 56 -11.74 -3.26 3.47
C PRO A 56 -13.03 -3.90 3.94
N LYS A 57 -13.29 -5.11 3.41
CA LYS A 57 -14.42 -5.91 3.89
C LYS A 57 -14.19 -6.27 5.37
N PRO A 58 -15.26 -6.62 6.11
CA PRO A 58 -15.14 -6.92 7.55
C PRO A 58 -14.07 -7.95 7.90
N ALA A 59 -13.83 -8.94 7.03
CA ALA A 59 -12.81 -9.97 7.27
C ALA A 59 -11.40 -9.41 7.30
N ALA A 60 -11.18 -8.22 6.73
CA ALA A 60 -9.87 -7.58 6.65
C ALA A 60 -9.85 -6.20 7.30
N LYS A 61 -10.77 -5.92 8.20
CA LYS A 61 -10.92 -4.58 8.81
C LYS A 61 -9.66 -4.07 9.49
N ASP A 62 -8.79 -4.97 9.94
CA ASP A 62 -7.57 -4.60 10.67
C ASP A 62 -6.53 -3.90 9.79
N ILE A 63 -6.65 -4.03 8.47
CA ILE A 63 -5.72 -3.37 7.54
C ILE A 63 -6.27 -2.07 6.96
N ALA A 64 -7.41 -1.58 7.44
CA ALA A 64 -8.02 -0.34 6.94
C ALA A 64 -7.01 0.81 6.95
N GLY A 65 -6.73 1.38 5.78
CA GLY A 65 -5.79 2.49 5.63
C GLY A 65 -4.31 2.12 5.72
N TYR A 66 -3.97 0.90 6.11
CA TYR A 66 -2.58 0.44 6.12
C TYR A 66 -2.08 0.27 4.70
N VAL A 67 -0.78 0.48 4.49
CA VAL A 67 -0.16 0.45 3.17
C VAL A 67 0.82 -0.72 3.08
N ALA A 68 0.70 -1.49 2.00
CA ALA A 68 1.64 -2.56 1.66
C ALA A 68 2.47 -2.13 0.45
N PHE A 69 3.66 -2.68 0.32
CA PHE A 69 4.58 -2.36 -0.76
C PHE A 69 4.85 -3.59 -1.61
N TRP A 70 4.99 -3.34 -2.92
CA TRP A 70 5.46 -4.37 -3.82
C TRP A 70 6.88 -4.80 -3.41
N ARG A 71 7.18 -6.09 -3.53
CA ARG A 71 8.45 -6.66 -3.03
C ARG A 71 9.70 -6.08 -3.70
N GLY A 72 9.55 -5.39 -4.83
CA GLY A 72 10.65 -4.69 -5.47
C GLY A 72 11.04 -3.38 -4.79
N VAL A 73 10.24 -2.95 -3.79
CA VAL A 73 10.48 -1.72 -3.04
C VAL A 73 11.25 -2.07 -1.78
N THR A 74 12.34 -1.36 -1.53
CA THR A 74 13.10 -1.51 -0.29
C THR A 74 12.46 -0.64 0.78
N VAL A 75 12.08 -1.27 1.89
CA VAL A 75 11.51 -0.58 3.06
C VAL A 75 12.58 -0.53 4.13
N SER A 76 12.85 0.67 4.62
CA SER A 76 13.86 0.89 5.65
C SER A 76 13.22 1.50 6.89
N ASP A 77 13.73 1.12 8.06
CA ASP A 77 13.28 1.66 9.35
C ASP A 77 14.01 2.96 9.74
N ASP A 78 14.90 3.43 8.93
CA ASP A 78 15.71 4.63 9.22
C ASP A 78 14.88 5.91 9.25
#